data_af74e30162cbed3287d3808359fac9fa
#
_entry.id   af74e30162cbed3287d3808359fac9fa
#
_cell.length_a   1.000
_cell.length_b   1.000
_cell.length_c   1.000
_cell.angle_alpha   90.00
_cell.angle_beta   90.00
_cell.angle_gamma   90.00
#
_symmetry.space_group_name_H-M   'P 1'
#
loop_
_entity.id
_entity.type
_entity.pdbx_description
1 polymer ?
#
loop_
_entity_poly.entity_id
_entity_poly.type
_entity_poly.pdbx_seq_one_letter_code
_entity_poly.pdbx_strand_id
1 'polypeptide(L)'
;SEISAGQGHDLLQYIAPLAQFEPSVLDLADVTEEANNRYGEQLEICRKSSFNPTTGKTYAFAPGWVPDPGDYRRSLWEPVGLPDGPSTWDELLEGGSEIMANEGVQLGIGMSQEIDSNMAGRALLWSFGASIQDENENVVLNSPETIAAVEYMARLFEGAMTDEVFSWNAASNNQGLVAGELSYILNSISAYRTSQETDPEIADDTFFTPALEGPATALAAQHVMYNWIIPQHAANPDAAKEFLLHYTANFEAVTYHSKLYDFPAWSGLVPNLDAWLQDDPFGSNPSDKLSVLTTATDWATNIGHPGPSNTAIGEIFGLPTIPNMFARAARGEATPEEAVAEATREAEDVFAKWRDQGLVGGG
;
A
#
# COMPACT_ATOMS: atom_id res chain seq x y z
N SER A 1 8.35 -11.31 19.73
CA SER A 1 9.64 -10.70 20.03
C SER A 1 9.57 -9.71 21.19
N GLU A 2 10.05 -8.45 21.09
CA GLU A 2 10.16 -7.51 22.22
C GLU A 2 8.82 -7.22 22.92
N ILE A 3 7.76 -6.94 22.16
CA ILE A 3 6.42 -6.69 22.72
C ILE A 3 5.94 -7.88 23.55
N SER A 4 6.08 -9.10 23.02
CA SER A 4 5.67 -10.33 23.73
C SER A 4 6.57 -10.63 24.91
N ALA A 5 7.84 -10.25 24.88
CA ALA A 5 8.78 -10.41 25.97
C ALA A 5 8.62 -9.35 27.08
N GLY A 6 7.87 -8.26 26.82
CA GLY A 6 7.69 -7.15 27.74
C GLY A 6 8.98 -6.40 28.09
N GLN A 7 9.95 -6.40 27.17
CA GLN A 7 11.25 -5.72 27.33
C GLN A 7 11.86 -5.44 25.95
N GLY A 8 12.64 -4.39 25.84
CA GLY A 8 13.32 -4.03 24.59
C GLY A 8 13.42 -2.52 24.41
N HIS A 9 13.23 -2.06 23.18
CA HIS A 9 13.34 -0.64 22.84
C HIS A 9 12.13 0.15 23.32
N ASP A 10 12.35 1.45 23.59
CA ASP A 10 11.31 2.39 24.00
C ASP A 10 10.42 2.83 22.81
N LEU A 11 10.93 2.71 21.60
CA LEU A 11 10.25 3.12 20.37
C LEU A 11 10.52 2.11 19.26
N LEU A 12 9.45 1.70 18.56
CA LEU A 12 9.51 0.75 17.45
C LEU A 12 8.79 1.34 16.24
N GLN A 13 9.39 1.19 15.05
CA GLN A 13 8.76 1.58 13.79
C GLN A 13 8.36 0.34 13.02
N TYR A 14 7.17 0.41 12.43
CA TYR A 14 6.66 -0.56 11.48
C TYR A 14 6.31 0.12 10.16
N ILE A 15 6.44 -0.61 9.06
CA ILE A 15 6.15 -0.14 7.71
C ILE A 15 4.71 -0.43 7.24
N ALA A 16 3.92 -1.03 8.11
CA ALA A 16 2.50 -1.30 7.91
C ALA A 16 1.77 -1.20 9.25
N PRO A 17 0.46 -0.91 9.25
CA PRO A 17 -0.33 -0.90 10.47
C PRO A 17 -0.32 -2.29 11.14
N LEU A 18 0.21 -2.35 12.36
CA LEU A 18 0.21 -3.56 13.18
C LEU A 18 -0.74 -3.36 14.38
N ALA A 19 -1.99 -3.03 14.09
CA ALA A 19 -3.01 -2.73 15.07
C ALA A 19 -3.26 -3.88 16.07
N GLN A 20 -2.92 -5.12 15.72
CA GLN A 20 -2.96 -6.26 16.63
C GLN A 20 -2.06 -6.10 17.87
N PHE A 21 -1.13 -5.16 17.87
CA PHE A 21 -0.33 -4.82 19.06
C PHE A 21 -0.96 -3.73 19.93
N GLU A 22 -2.10 -3.19 19.55
CA GLU A 22 -2.80 -2.13 20.30
C GLU A 22 -2.90 -2.39 21.81
N PRO A 23 -3.23 -3.61 22.30
CA PRO A 23 -3.29 -3.86 23.73
C PRO A 23 -1.95 -3.71 24.47
N SER A 24 -0.84 -3.77 23.76
CA SER A 24 0.53 -3.80 24.33
C SER A 24 1.32 -2.51 24.15
N VAL A 25 0.69 -1.46 23.62
CA VAL A 25 1.32 -0.14 23.36
C VAL A 25 0.63 0.97 24.15
N LEU A 26 1.31 2.09 24.28
CA LEU A 26 0.73 3.28 24.91
C LEU A 26 -0.27 3.96 23.94
N ASP A 27 -1.18 4.75 24.51
CA ASP A 27 -2.00 5.70 23.76
C ASP A 27 -1.14 6.91 23.38
N LEU A 28 -1.15 7.27 22.09
CA LEU A 28 -0.38 8.39 21.54
C LEU A 28 -1.27 9.55 21.10
N ALA A 29 -2.49 9.63 21.64
CA ALA A 29 -3.44 10.71 21.33
C ALA A 29 -2.85 12.08 21.66
N ASP A 30 -2.14 12.21 22.78
CA ASP A 30 -1.53 13.47 23.23
C ASP A 30 -0.45 14.00 22.27
N VAL A 31 0.43 13.13 21.76
CA VAL A 31 1.47 13.53 20.81
C VAL A 31 0.89 13.80 19.42
N THR A 32 -0.17 13.07 19.02
CA THR A 32 -0.88 13.32 17.76
C THR A 32 -1.65 14.65 17.82
N GLU A 33 -2.31 14.95 18.94
CA GLU A 33 -2.99 16.24 19.16
C GLU A 33 -2.00 17.40 19.13
N GLU A 34 -0.84 17.26 19.76
CA GLU A 34 0.22 18.28 19.70
C GLU A 34 0.73 18.51 18.29
N ALA A 35 0.89 17.44 17.48
CA ALA A 35 1.24 17.56 16.06
C ALA A 35 0.12 18.27 15.27
N ASN A 36 -1.15 17.92 15.52
CA ASN A 36 -2.30 18.57 14.90
C ASN A 36 -2.36 20.06 15.23
N ASN A 37 -2.08 20.44 16.48
CA ASN A 37 -2.04 21.83 16.91
C ASN A 37 -0.95 22.65 16.20
N ARG A 38 0.16 22.01 15.84
CA ARG A 38 1.28 22.67 15.16
C ARG A 38 1.12 22.74 13.65
N TYR A 39 0.56 21.69 13.02
CA TYR A 39 0.66 21.47 11.58
C TYR A 39 -0.69 21.32 10.86
N GLY A 40 -1.82 21.42 11.60
CA GLY A 40 -3.16 21.20 11.07
C GLY A 40 -3.64 19.75 11.26
N GLU A 41 -4.72 19.37 10.60
CA GLU A 41 -5.25 18.00 10.72
C GLU A 41 -4.35 16.98 10.02
N GLN A 42 -4.15 15.84 10.67
CA GLN A 42 -3.48 14.68 10.07
C GLN A 42 -4.31 14.17 8.88
N LEU A 43 -3.64 13.80 7.79
CA LEU A 43 -4.28 13.17 6.63
C LEU A 43 -5.07 11.93 7.05
N GLU A 44 -6.23 11.75 6.43
CA GLU A 44 -7.14 10.66 6.78
C GLU A 44 -6.50 9.27 6.63
N ILE A 45 -5.71 9.07 5.59
CA ILE A 45 -4.95 7.83 5.35
C ILE A 45 -4.05 7.46 6.54
N CYS A 46 -3.36 8.44 7.13
CA CYS A 46 -2.51 8.24 8.31
C CYS A 46 -3.33 8.05 9.58
N ARG A 47 -4.40 8.85 9.76
CA ARG A 47 -5.30 8.74 10.92
C ARG A 47 -5.99 7.37 10.97
N LYS A 48 -6.56 6.91 9.86
CA LYS A 48 -7.20 5.57 9.76
C LYS A 48 -6.22 4.41 9.94
N SER A 49 -4.93 4.67 9.77
CA SER A 49 -3.86 3.67 9.95
C SER A 49 -3.27 3.65 11.36
N SER A 50 -3.65 4.58 12.25
CA SER A 50 -3.04 4.74 13.57
C SER A 50 -4.03 4.88 14.73
N PHE A 51 -5.31 5.07 14.43
CA PHE A 51 -6.40 5.27 15.39
C PHE A 51 -7.43 4.15 15.27
N ASN A 52 -7.86 3.59 16.41
CA ASN A 52 -8.95 2.62 16.49
C ASN A 52 -10.23 3.30 16.99
N PRO A 53 -11.26 3.48 16.15
CA PRO A 53 -12.48 4.16 16.58
C PRO A 53 -13.31 3.34 17.58
N THR A 54 -13.19 2.02 17.60
CA THR A 54 -13.90 1.13 18.51
C THR A 54 -13.41 1.28 19.95
N THR A 55 -12.10 1.41 20.15
CA THR A 55 -11.50 1.61 21.48
C THR A 55 -11.28 3.08 21.83
N GLY A 56 -11.29 3.97 20.83
CA GLY A 56 -10.92 5.38 20.97
C GLY A 56 -9.42 5.62 21.15
N LYS A 57 -8.57 4.62 20.87
CA LYS A 57 -7.12 4.68 21.12
C LYS A 57 -6.33 5.02 19.87
N THR A 58 -5.41 5.98 19.99
CA THR A 58 -4.34 6.22 19.02
C THR A 58 -3.18 5.28 19.33
N TYR A 59 -3.20 4.08 18.73
CA TYR A 59 -2.25 2.99 19.05
C TYR A 59 -0.87 3.18 18.41
N ALA A 60 -0.76 4.08 17.43
CA ALA A 60 0.48 4.40 16.77
C ALA A 60 0.56 5.89 16.42
N PHE A 61 1.75 6.38 16.17
CA PHE A 61 1.99 7.71 15.60
C PHE A 61 2.48 7.54 14.17
N ALA A 62 1.75 8.11 13.21
CA ALA A 62 2.03 8.01 11.77
C ALA A 62 2.46 9.37 11.21
N PRO A 63 3.76 9.71 11.19
CA PRO A 63 4.26 11.01 10.71
C PRO A 63 4.32 11.09 9.18
N GLY A 64 4.28 9.98 8.49
CA GLY A 64 4.37 9.91 7.04
C GLY A 64 3.95 8.58 6.45
N TRP A 65 3.88 8.55 5.15
CA TRP A 65 3.45 7.42 4.34
C TRP A 65 4.14 7.43 2.98
N VAL A 66 3.95 6.40 2.19
CA VAL A 66 4.48 6.29 0.82
C VAL A 66 3.34 5.96 -0.12
N PRO A 67 3.15 6.69 -1.23
CA PRO A 67 2.17 6.34 -2.26
C PRO A 67 2.61 5.11 -3.07
N ASP A 68 1.63 4.45 -3.69
CA ASP A 68 1.79 3.23 -4.49
C ASP A 68 1.26 3.46 -5.92
N PRO A 69 1.96 4.24 -6.77
CA PRO A 69 1.59 4.44 -8.16
C PRO A 69 1.79 3.17 -9.00
N GLY A 70 1.39 3.22 -10.26
CA GLY A 70 1.85 2.26 -11.26
C GLY A 70 3.13 2.77 -11.91
N ASP A 71 4.19 1.94 -11.92
CA ASP A 71 5.43 2.22 -12.63
C ASP A 71 5.40 1.46 -13.97
N TYR A 72 5.51 2.15 -15.10
CA TYR A 72 5.45 1.53 -16.40
C TYR A 72 6.62 1.93 -17.32
N ARG A 73 6.99 1.04 -18.24
CA ARG A 73 8.02 1.29 -19.24
C ARG A 73 7.40 1.83 -20.52
N ARG A 74 7.56 3.14 -20.77
CA ARG A 74 6.92 3.84 -21.90
C ARG A 74 7.21 3.19 -23.25
N SER A 75 8.45 2.73 -23.47
CA SER A 75 8.86 2.08 -24.74
C SER A 75 8.06 0.82 -25.05
N LEU A 76 7.48 0.15 -24.05
CA LEU A 76 6.65 -1.03 -24.21
C LEU A 76 5.16 -0.68 -24.35
N TRP A 77 4.70 0.38 -23.69
CA TRP A 77 3.30 0.79 -23.66
C TRP A 77 2.89 1.71 -24.83
N GLU A 78 3.82 2.53 -25.35
CA GLU A 78 3.57 3.39 -26.51
C GLU A 78 3.18 2.59 -27.79
N PRO A 79 3.85 1.47 -28.15
CA PRO A 79 3.48 0.66 -29.33
C PRO A 79 2.08 0.04 -29.25
N VAL A 80 1.54 -0.21 -28.05
CA VAL A 80 0.18 -0.72 -27.83
C VAL A 80 -0.87 0.41 -27.71
N GLY A 81 -0.48 1.66 -28.03
CA GLY A 81 -1.38 2.81 -28.06
C GLY A 81 -1.55 3.55 -26.72
N LEU A 82 -0.77 3.22 -25.71
CA LEU A 82 -0.83 3.77 -24.35
C LEU A 82 0.49 4.47 -23.95
N PRO A 83 0.86 5.60 -24.62
CA PRO A 83 2.13 6.28 -24.37
C PRO A 83 2.26 6.86 -22.95
N ASP A 84 1.12 7.11 -22.29
CA ASP A 84 1.05 7.62 -20.91
C ASP A 84 0.77 6.51 -19.88
N GLY A 85 0.94 5.24 -20.29
CA GLY A 85 0.63 4.06 -19.49
C GLY A 85 -0.88 3.75 -19.42
N PRO A 86 -1.27 2.64 -18.77
CA PRO A 86 -2.66 2.30 -18.57
C PRO A 86 -3.29 3.23 -17.52
N SER A 87 -4.52 3.67 -17.76
CA SER A 87 -5.33 4.47 -16.83
C SER A 87 -6.41 3.64 -16.14
N THR A 88 -6.75 2.50 -16.72
CA THR A 88 -7.77 1.57 -16.22
C THR A 88 -7.21 0.16 -16.08
N TRP A 89 -7.86 -0.66 -15.26
CA TRP A 89 -7.54 -2.07 -15.17
C TRP A 89 -7.78 -2.79 -16.52
N ASP A 90 -8.79 -2.39 -17.31
CA ASP A 90 -9.02 -2.98 -18.63
C ASP A 90 -7.88 -2.68 -19.61
N GLU A 91 -7.38 -1.44 -19.62
CA GLU A 91 -6.20 -1.06 -20.42
C GLU A 91 -4.94 -1.82 -19.96
N LEU A 92 -4.80 -2.06 -18.65
CA LEU A 92 -3.68 -2.87 -18.13
C LEU A 92 -3.74 -4.31 -18.66
N LEU A 93 -4.92 -4.94 -18.67
CA LEU A 93 -5.11 -6.29 -19.19
C LEU A 93 -4.85 -6.38 -20.70
N GLU A 94 -5.47 -5.46 -21.46
CA GLU A 94 -5.38 -5.48 -22.92
C GLU A 94 -3.96 -5.17 -23.39
N GLY A 95 -3.38 -4.05 -22.91
CA GLY A 95 -2.02 -3.64 -23.27
C GLY A 95 -0.96 -4.60 -22.76
N GLY A 96 -1.08 -5.05 -21.49
CA GLY A 96 -0.15 -6.01 -20.90
C GLY A 96 -0.14 -7.36 -21.63
N SER A 97 -1.32 -7.85 -22.06
CA SER A 97 -1.43 -9.09 -22.86
C SER A 97 -0.81 -8.91 -24.24
N GLU A 98 -0.97 -7.77 -24.89
CA GLU A 98 -0.35 -7.48 -26.17
C GLU A 98 1.17 -7.37 -26.05
N ILE A 99 1.68 -6.69 -25.03
CA ILE A 99 3.12 -6.61 -24.74
C ILE A 99 3.71 -8.00 -24.48
N MET A 100 3.04 -8.81 -23.66
CA MET A 100 3.47 -10.18 -23.39
C MET A 100 3.53 -11.03 -24.65
N ALA A 101 2.53 -10.91 -25.53
CA ALA A 101 2.46 -11.67 -26.79
C ALA A 101 3.54 -11.22 -27.81
N ASN A 102 3.83 -9.93 -27.90
CA ASN A 102 4.74 -9.37 -28.89
C ASN A 102 6.21 -9.39 -28.44
N GLU A 103 6.45 -9.06 -27.18
CA GLU A 103 7.79 -8.82 -26.64
C GLU A 103 8.23 -9.89 -25.61
N GLY A 104 7.31 -10.67 -25.08
CA GLY A 104 7.57 -11.65 -24.01
C GLY A 104 7.87 -11.00 -22.66
N VAL A 105 7.48 -9.73 -22.48
CA VAL A 105 7.69 -8.97 -21.22
C VAL A 105 6.40 -8.97 -20.42
N GLN A 106 6.45 -9.54 -19.22
CA GLN A 106 5.28 -9.70 -18.36
C GLN A 106 4.94 -8.46 -17.54
N LEU A 107 3.72 -8.44 -16.98
CA LEU A 107 3.34 -7.55 -15.90
C LEU A 107 3.95 -8.01 -14.56
N GLY A 108 4.28 -7.07 -13.72
CA GLY A 108 4.88 -7.32 -12.42
C GLY A 108 3.93 -7.17 -11.24
N ILE A 109 2.77 -7.83 -11.29
CA ILE A 109 1.82 -7.87 -10.17
C ILE A 109 1.93 -9.22 -9.49
N GLY A 110 2.44 -9.23 -8.25
CA GLY A 110 2.64 -10.45 -7.47
C GLY A 110 1.34 -11.06 -6.96
N MET A 111 1.34 -12.38 -6.79
CA MET A 111 0.29 -13.15 -6.10
C MET A 111 0.94 -14.13 -5.11
N SER A 112 1.86 -13.64 -4.30
CA SER A 112 2.60 -14.40 -3.28
C SER A 112 2.41 -13.80 -1.88
N GLN A 113 3.04 -14.42 -0.89
CA GLN A 113 2.89 -14.01 0.51
C GLN A 113 3.82 -12.84 0.87
N GLU A 114 3.68 -11.72 0.18
CA GLU A 114 4.52 -10.54 0.38
C GLU A 114 3.69 -9.24 0.32
N ILE A 115 4.31 -8.10 0.61
CA ILE A 115 3.62 -6.84 0.85
C ILE A 115 2.97 -6.28 -0.43
N ASP A 116 3.66 -6.30 -1.57
CA ASP A 116 3.18 -5.66 -2.80
C ASP A 116 2.00 -6.43 -3.39
N SER A 117 2.01 -7.78 -3.30
CA SER A 117 0.85 -8.62 -3.63
C SER A 117 -0.37 -8.29 -2.77
N ASN A 118 -0.17 -7.97 -1.47
CA ASN A 118 -1.24 -7.51 -0.59
C ASN A 118 -1.79 -6.14 -1.01
N MET A 119 -0.92 -5.19 -1.41
CA MET A 119 -1.33 -3.86 -1.83
C MET A 119 -2.04 -3.88 -3.17
N ALA A 120 -1.47 -4.57 -4.17
CA ALA A 120 -2.08 -4.73 -5.50
C ALA A 120 -3.44 -5.42 -5.43
N GLY A 121 -3.57 -6.49 -4.63
CA GLY A 121 -4.83 -7.19 -4.43
C GLY A 121 -5.92 -6.31 -3.81
N ARG A 122 -5.57 -5.45 -2.86
CA ARG A 122 -6.50 -4.47 -2.27
C ARG A 122 -6.90 -3.38 -3.26
N ALA A 123 -5.94 -2.83 -4.00
CA ALA A 123 -6.21 -1.85 -5.04
C ALA A 123 -7.24 -2.38 -6.06
N LEU A 124 -7.06 -3.62 -6.52
CA LEU A 124 -7.98 -4.27 -7.43
C LEU A 124 -9.37 -4.45 -6.79
N LEU A 125 -9.45 -4.98 -5.55
CA LEU A 125 -10.72 -5.15 -4.85
C LEU A 125 -11.49 -3.83 -4.77
N TRP A 126 -10.86 -2.76 -4.29
CA TRP A 126 -11.50 -1.46 -4.15
C TRP A 126 -11.93 -0.86 -5.49
N SER A 127 -11.11 -1.00 -6.53
CA SER A 127 -11.44 -0.52 -7.86
C SER A 127 -12.67 -1.21 -8.45
N PHE A 128 -12.96 -2.44 -8.02
CA PHE A 128 -14.16 -3.18 -8.36
C PHE A 128 -15.34 -2.92 -7.41
N GLY A 129 -15.16 -2.13 -6.36
CA GLY A 129 -16.20 -1.84 -5.36
C GLY A 129 -16.28 -2.87 -4.24
N ALA A 130 -15.30 -3.77 -4.15
CA ALA A 130 -15.17 -4.78 -3.11
C ALA A 130 -14.27 -4.29 -1.97
N SER A 131 -14.39 -4.91 -0.79
CA SER A 131 -13.48 -4.70 0.33
C SER A 131 -13.55 -5.85 1.33
N ILE A 132 -12.58 -5.93 2.23
CA ILE A 132 -12.58 -6.93 3.32
C ILE A 132 -13.67 -6.58 4.34
N GLN A 133 -13.78 -5.30 4.68
CA GLN A 133 -14.74 -4.78 5.66
C GLN A 133 -15.47 -3.55 5.11
N ASP A 134 -16.61 -3.22 5.71
CA ASP A 134 -17.30 -1.95 5.52
C ASP A 134 -16.79 -0.87 6.50
N GLU A 135 -17.39 0.34 6.44
CA GLU A 135 -17.07 1.45 7.34
C GLU A 135 -17.38 1.15 8.82
N ASN A 136 -18.27 0.19 9.08
CA ASN A 136 -18.70 -0.24 10.41
C ASN A 136 -17.93 -1.47 10.90
N GLU A 137 -16.85 -1.87 10.22
CA GLU A 137 -16.02 -3.02 10.55
C GLU A 137 -16.75 -4.38 10.44
N ASN A 138 -17.79 -4.49 9.57
CA ASN A 138 -18.37 -5.77 9.22
C ASN A 138 -17.61 -6.39 8.05
N VAL A 139 -17.41 -7.71 8.08
CA VAL A 139 -16.82 -8.42 6.95
C VAL A 139 -17.79 -8.43 5.76
N VAL A 140 -17.32 -7.93 4.61
CA VAL A 140 -18.12 -7.82 3.36
C VAL A 140 -17.42 -8.44 2.16
N LEU A 141 -16.37 -9.24 2.40
CA LEU A 141 -15.52 -9.80 1.35
C LEU A 141 -16.29 -10.73 0.39
N ASN A 142 -17.31 -11.45 0.86
CA ASN A 142 -18.12 -12.34 0.01
C ASN A 142 -19.17 -11.54 -0.79
N SER A 143 -18.78 -10.95 -1.88
CA SER A 143 -19.64 -10.13 -2.73
C SER A 143 -19.44 -10.45 -4.22
N PRO A 144 -20.42 -10.14 -5.10
CA PRO A 144 -20.26 -10.25 -6.54
C PRO A 144 -19.07 -9.44 -7.07
N GLU A 145 -18.78 -8.30 -6.48
CA GLU A 145 -17.67 -7.41 -6.84
C GLU A 145 -16.33 -8.08 -6.52
N THR A 146 -16.22 -8.77 -5.39
CA THR A 146 -15.01 -9.56 -5.05
C THR A 146 -14.80 -10.70 -6.04
N ILE A 147 -15.87 -11.44 -6.38
CA ILE A 147 -15.80 -12.54 -7.37
C ILE A 147 -15.33 -11.99 -8.71
N ALA A 148 -15.88 -10.86 -9.17
CA ALA A 148 -15.48 -10.22 -10.42
C ALA A 148 -14.00 -9.77 -10.41
N ALA A 149 -13.51 -9.23 -9.28
CA ALA A 149 -12.10 -8.89 -9.13
C ALA A 149 -11.17 -10.13 -9.18
N VAL A 150 -11.61 -11.24 -8.59
CA VAL A 150 -10.84 -12.51 -8.63
C VAL A 150 -10.84 -13.09 -10.04
N GLU A 151 -11.96 -13.08 -10.75
CA GLU A 151 -12.03 -13.48 -12.17
C GLU A 151 -11.15 -12.60 -13.05
N TYR A 152 -11.13 -11.29 -12.78
CA TYR A 152 -10.28 -10.35 -13.49
C TYR A 152 -8.79 -10.69 -13.28
N MET A 153 -8.33 -10.90 -12.04
CA MET A 153 -6.94 -11.24 -11.73
C MET A 153 -6.52 -12.55 -12.39
N ALA A 154 -7.42 -13.55 -12.47
CA ALA A 154 -7.13 -14.80 -13.16
C ALA A 154 -6.92 -14.58 -14.66
N ARG A 155 -7.72 -13.73 -15.31
CA ARG A 155 -7.52 -13.35 -16.72
C ARG A 155 -6.25 -12.54 -16.93
N LEU A 156 -5.92 -11.63 -16.00
CA LEU A 156 -4.70 -10.84 -16.06
C LEU A 156 -3.46 -11.74 -15.99
N PHE A 157 -3.49 -12.75 -15.10
CA PHE A 157 -2.45 -13.76 -15.01
C PHE A 157 -2.31 -14.56 -16.32
N GLU A 158 -3.41 -15.08 -16.84
CA GLU A 158 -3.42 -15.91 -18.07
C GLU A 158 -2.88 -15.12 -19.27
N GLY A 159 -3.23 -13.83 -19.38
CA GLY A 159 -2.88 -13.01 -20.54
C GLY A 159 -1.50 -12.36 -20.47
N ALA A 160 -1.02 -11.99 -19.30
CA ALA A 160 0.08 -11.04 -19.17
C ALA A 160 1.14 -11.38 -18.12
N MET A 161 1.09 -12.52 -17.44
CA MET A 161 2.05 -12.89 -16.39
C MET A 161 2.57 -14.33 -16.57
N THR A 162 3.53 -14.70 -15.72
CA THR A 162 4.10 -16.06 -15.64
C THR A 162 3.98 -16.61 -14.22
N ASP A 163 4.24 -17.91 -14.04
CA ASP A 163 4.17 -18.60 -12.75
C ASP A 163 5.12 -18.01 -11.68
N GLU A 164 6.08 -17.19 -12.06
CA GLU A 164 7.03 -16.55 -11.14
C GLU A 164 6.33 -15.68 -10.09
N VAL A 165 5.22 -15.01 -10.47
CA VAL A 165 4.45 -14.12 -9.60
C VAL A 165 3.93 -14.80 -8.32
N PHE A 166 3.83 -16.13 -8.29
CA PHE A 166 3.41 -16.90 -7.13
C PHE A 166 4.52 -17.19 -6.13
N SER A 167 5.77 -16.88 -6.46
CA SER A 167 6.94 -17.16 -5.62
C SER A 167 7.76 -15.92 -5.28
N TRP A 168 7.29 -14.74 -5.66
CA TRP A 168 7.98 -13.48 -5.43
C TRP A 168 8.09 -13.12 -3.94
N ASN A 169 9.10 -12.33 -3.64
CA ASN A 169 9.27 -11.64 -2.37
C ASN A 169 9.15 -10.12 -2.61
N ALA A 170 9.17 -9.33 -1.54
CA ALA A 170 8.97 -7.87 -1.60
C ALA A 170 10.01 -7.08 -2.46
N ALA A 171 11.05 -7.72 -2.96
CA ALA A 171 12.03 -7.08 -3.86
C ALA A 171 11.88 -7.54 -5.32
N SER A 172 11.04 -8.55 -5.60
CA SER A 172 11.05 -9.22 -6.91
C SER A 172 10.55 -8.33 -8.04
N ASN A 173 9.44 -7.59 -7.84
CA ASN A 173 8.91 -6.66 -8.83
C ASN A 173 9.88 -5.50 -9.10
N ASN A 174 10.51 -4.94 -8.06
CA ASN A 174 11.54 -3.92 -8.19
C ASN A 174 12.72 -4.43 -9.03
N GLN A 175 13.23 -5.61 -8.69
CA GLN A 175 14.36 -6.23 -9.40
C GLN A 175 14.02 -6.52 -10.85
N GLY A 176 12.82 -7.03 -11.12
CA GLY A 176 12.34 -7.30 -12.47
C GLY A 176 12.18 -6.03 -13.32
N LEU A 177 11.66 -4.93 -12.75
CA LEU A 177 11.55 -3.66 -13.46
C LEU A 177 12.96 -3.10 -13.78
N VAL A 178 13.86 -3.07 -12.79
CA VAL A 178 15.24 -2.59 -12.95
C VAL A 178 16.01 -3.44 -13.96
N ALA A 179 15.76 -4.76 -14.03
CA ALA A 179 16.33 -5.66 -15.02
C ALA A 179 15.71 -5.54 -16.43
N GLY A 180 14.64 -4.74 -16.58
CA GLY A 180 13.94 -4.61 -17.86
C GLY A 180 13.04 -5.81 -18.22
N GLU A 181 12.75 -6.69 -17.26
CA GLU A 181 11.97 -7.92 -17.45
C GLU A 181 10.46 -7.71 -17.24
N LEU A 182 10.06 -6.55 -16.67
CA LEU A 182 8.67 -6.20 -16.41
C LEU A 182 8.25 -4.96 -17.18
N SER A 183 7.00 -4.94 -17.66
CA SER A 183 6.43 -3.80 -18.39
C SER A 183 5.71 -2.81 -17.49
N TYR A 184 5.16 -3.28 -16.35
CA TYR A 184 4.40 -2.51 -15.37
C TYR A 184 4.49 -3.17 -14.00
N ILE A 185 4.59 -2.38 -12.94
CA ILE A 185 4.46 -2.83 -11.55
C ILE A 185 3.54 -1.88 -10.78
N LEU A 186 2.90 -2.35 -9.71
CA LEU A 186 2.33 -1.52 -8.67
C LEU A 186 3.34 -1.47 -7.52
N ASN A 187 3.95 -0.31 -7.32
CA ASN A 187 4.99 -0.10 -6.31
C ASN A 187 5.19 1.41 -6.06
N SER A 188 6.00 1.72 -5.07
CA SER A 188 6.52 3.08 -4.89
C SER A 188 7.59 3.41 -5.93
N ILE A 189 8.06 4.66 -5.92
CA ILE A 189 9.15 5.11 -6.81
C ILE A 189 10.54 4.47 -6.51
N SER A 190 10.61 3.47 -5.64
CA SER A 190 11.88 2.86 -5.21
C SER A 190 12.62 2.14 -6.33
N ALA A 191 11.89 1.41 -7.21
CA ALA A 191 12.49 0.78 -8.38
C ALA A 191 13.10 1.82 -9.33
N TYR A 192 12.36 2.89 -9.60
CA TYR A 192 12.84 4.00 -10.41
C TYR A 192 14.09 4.66 -9.82
N ARG A 193 14.10 4.98 -8.51
CA ARG A 193 15.27 5.57 -7.84
C ARG A 193 16.50 4.66 -7.89
N THR A 194 16.28 3.35 -7.79
CA THR A 194 17.33 2.35 -7.97
C THR A 194 17.85 2.35 -9.42
N SER A 195 16.97 2.39 -10.41
CA SER A 195 17.36 2.45 -11.84
C SER A 195 18.17 3.70 -12.17
N GLN A 196 17.85 4.86 -11.59
CA GLN A 196 18.66 6.07 -11.79
C GLN A 196 20.14 5.88 -11.43
N GLU A 197 20.44 5.00 -10.47
CA GLU A 197 21.80 4.72 -10.03
C GLU A 197 22.45 3.54 -10.79
N THR A 198 21.67 2.56 -11.21
CA THR A 198 22.17 1.28 -11.72
C THR A 198 21.96 1.08 -13.21
N ASP A 199 20.87 1.58 -13.77
CA ASP A 199 20.52 1.50 -15.18
C ASP A 199 19.72 2.74 -15.64
N PRO A 200 20.41 3.82 -16.02
CA PRO A 200 19.77 5.07 -16.44
C PRO A 200 18.84 4.93 -17.66
N GLU A 201 19.04 3.93 -18.53
CA GLU A 201 18.18 3.69 -19.70
C GLU A 201 16.80 3.20 -19.24
N ILE A 202 16.77 2.30 -18.26
CA ILE A 202 15.51 1.86 -17.62
C ILE A 202 14.87 3.01 -16.85
N ALA A 203 15.64 3.84 -16.14
CA ALA A 203 15.10 5.01 -15.44
C ALA A 203 14.46 6.03 -16.39
N ASP A 204 15.10 6.31 -17.53
CA ASP A 204 14.56 7.22 -18.53
C ASP A 204 13.26 6.69 -19.17
N ASP A 205 13.15 5.36 -19.30
CA ASP A 205 11.97 4.68 -19.85
C ASP A 205 10.84 4.47 -18.81
N THR A 206 11.13 4.53 -17.50
CA THR A 206 10.13 4.34 -16.45
C THR A 206 9.34 5.63 -16.20
N PHE A 207 8.01 5.53 -16.24
CA PHE A 207 7.05 6.59 -15.94
C PHE A 207 5.99 6.10 -14.96
N PHE A 208 5.08 6.98 -14.53
CA PHE A 208 4.13 6.68 -13.47
C PHE A 208 2.70 6.97 -13.87
N THR A 209 1.77 6.14 -13.39
CA THR A 209 0.33 6.36 -13.45
C THR A 209 -0.23 6.50 -12.03
N PRO A 210 -1.34 7.25 -11.83
CA PRO A 210 -2.09 7.19 -10.58
C PRO A 210 -2.74 5.80 -10.41
N ALA A 211 -3.57 5.64 -9.37
CA ALA A 211 -4.37 4.43 -9.21
C ALA A 211 -5.19 4.15 -10.47
N LEU A 212 -5.21 2.88 -10.90
CA LEU A 212 -6.00 2.45 -12.05
C LEU A 212 -7.49 2.52 -11.77
N GLU A 213 -8.26 3.06 -12.71
CA GLU A 213 -9.72 3.08 -12.63
C GLU A 213 -10.29 1.68 -12.91
N GLY A 214 -11.19 1.23 -12.01
CA GLY A 214 -12.00 0.05 -12.18
C GLY A 214 -13.47 0.41 -12.36
N PRO A 215 -14.38 -0.59 -12.34
CA PRO A 215 -15.80 -0.35 -12.52
C PRO A 215 -16.44 0.57 -11.48
N ALA A 216 -15.85 0.69 -10.29
CA ALA A 216 -16.41 1.46 -9.18
C ALA A 216 -15.61 2.73 -8.88
N THR A 217 -14.29 2.67 -8.91
CA THR A 217 -13.42 3.80 -8.49
C THR A 217 -11.97 3.57 -8.95
N ALA A 218 -11.14 4.60 -8.75
CA ALA A 218 -9.68 4.52 -8.89
C ALA A 218 -9.04 4.68 -7.50
N LEU A 219 -8.62 3.58 -6.87
CA LEU A 219 -7.96 3.59 -5.56
C LEU A 219 -6.77 2.64 -5.54
N ALA A 220 -5.69 3.10 -4.91
CA ALA A 220 -4.52 2.30 -4.53
C ALA A 220 -4.34 2.29 -3.01
N ALA A 221 -3.65 1.28 -2.48
CA ALA A 221 -3.23 1.29 -1.09
C ALA A 221 -2.05 2.27 -0.88
N GLN A 222 -1.82 2.71 0.37
CA GLN A 222 -0.49 3.20 0.69
C GLN A 222 0.53 2.06 0.48
N HIS A 223 1.69 2.36 -0.11
CA HIS A 223 2.78 1.39 -0.20
C HIS A 223 3.39 1.11 1.18
N VAL A 224 3.73 2.16 1.91
CA VAL A 224 4.23 2.10 3.28
C VAL A 224 3.44 3.07 4.15
N MET A 225 3.17 2.66 5.39
CA MET A 225 2.68 3.51 6.45
C MET A 225 3.65 3.44 7.63
N TYR A 226 4.31 4.56 7.92
CA TYR A 226 5.25 4.63 9.04
C TYR A 226 4.50 4.71 10.36
N ASN A 227 4.26 3.56 10.99
CA ASN A 227 3.65 3.47 12.30
C ASN A 227 4.70 3.33 13.38
N TRP A 228 4.86 4.39 14.17
CA TRP A 228 5.69 4.38 15.36
C TRP A 228 4.85 4.03 16.58
N ILE A 229 5.26 3.03 17.36
CA ILE A 229 4.60 2.62 18.58
C ILE A 229 5.55 2.74 19.77
N ILE A 230 4.98 3.07 20.93
CA ILE A 230 5.68 3.06 22.22
C ILE A 230 5.13 1.87 23.01
N PRO A 231 5.90 0.80 23.22
CA PRO A 231 5.45 -0.35 24.00
C PRO A 231 5.17 0.03 25.46
N GLN A 232 4.26 -0.70 26.12
CA GLN A 232 3.95 -0.47 27.55
C GLN A 232 5.16 -0.68 28.47
N HIS A 233 6.17 -1.44 28.03
CA HIS A 233 7.39 -1.67 28.79
C HIS A 233 8.46 -0.57 28.59
N ALA A 234 8.19 0.46 27.77
CA ALA A 234 9.15 1.53 27.52
C ALA A 234 9.63 2.18 28.82
N ALA A 235 10.93 2.31 28.96
CA ALA A 235 11.55 2.94 30.13
C ALA A 235 11.51 4.47 30.08
N ASN A 236 11.51 5.04 28.86
CA ASN A 236 11.56 6.49 28.62
C ASN A 236 10.47 6.94 27.62
N PRO A 237 9.17 6.71 27.92
CA PRO A 237 8.09 7.01 26.99
C PRO A 237 7.99 8.51 26.63
N ASP A 238 8.24 9.41 27.57
CA ASP A 238 8.19 10.85 27.31
C ASP A 238 9.28 11.29 26.33
N ALA A 239 10.50 10.75 26.48
CA ALA A 239 11.58 11.03 25.53
C ALA A 239 11.28 10.45 24.13
N ALA A 240 10.60 9.30 24.04
CA ALA A 240 10.14 8.75 22.78
C ALA A 240 9.09 9.67 22.11
N LYS A 241 8.14 10.22 22.87
CA LYS A 241 7.17 11.19 22.36
C LYS A 241 7.83 12.50 21.90
N GLU A 242 8.81 13.02 22.66
CA GLU A 242 9.59 14.18 22.23
C GLU A 242 10.36 13.92 20.93
N PHE A 243 10.94 12.73 20.78
CA PHE A 243 11.59 12.32 19.54
C PHE A 243 10.61 12.31 18.37
N LEU A 244 9.40 11.77 18.52
CA LEU A 244 8.38 11.76 17.47
C LEU A 244 8.00 13.17 17.01
N LEU A 245 7.81 14.11 17.94
CA LEU A 245 7.55 15.51 17.61
C LEU A 245 8.74 16.19 16.93
N HIS A 246 9.95 15.88 17.37
CA HIS A 246 11.17 16.38 16.72
C HIS A 246 11.35 15.81 15.30
N TYR A 247 11.12 14.52 15.11
CA TYR A 247 11.15 13.87 13.80
C TYR A 247 10.14 14.51 12.86
N THR A 248 8.90 14.72 13.33
CA THR A 248 7.84 15.37 12.56
C THR A 248 8.22 16.79 12.16
N ALA A 249 8.79 17.58 13.10
CA ALA A 249 9.23 18.94 12.82
C ALA A 249 10.33 19.04 11.74
N ASN A 250 11.03 17.95 11.47
CA ASN A 250 12.08 17.86 10.45
C ASN A 250 11.66 17.02 9.22
N PHE A 251 10.37 16.79 9.00
CA PHE A 251 9.89 15.88 7.97
C PHE A 251 10.20 16.38 6.55
N GLU A 252 10.35 17.67 6.30
CA GLU A 252 10.84 18.21 5.04
C GLU A 252 12.22 17.64 4.68
N ALA A 253 13.13 17.53 5.66
CA ALA A 253 14.43 16.89 5.45
C ALA A 253 14.30 15.38 5.20
N VAL A 254 13.35 14.70 5.85
CA VAL A 254 13.06 13.28 5.60
C VAL A 254 12.63 13.08 4.14
N THR A 255 11.65 13.84 3.69
CA THR A 255 11.15 13.79 2.30
C THR A 255 12.26 14.09 1.29
N TYR A 256 13.07 15.13 1.54
CA TYR A 256 14.17 15.49 0.63
C TYR A 256 15.24 14.41 0.58
N HIS A 257 15.70 13.90 1.72
CA HIS A 257 16.79 12.91 1.76
C HIS A 257 16.35 11.50 1.36
N SER A 258 15.05 11.19 1.42
CA SER A 258 14.48 9.99 0.82
C SER A 258 14.28 10.10 -0.70
N LYS A 259 14.73 11.20 -1.33
CA LYS A 259 14.54 11.50 -2.76
C LYS A 259 13.05 11.50 -3.16
N LEU A 260 12.19 12.09 -2.33
CA LEU A 260 10.74 12.21 -2.51
C LEU A 260 9.99 10.87 -2.39
N TYR A 261 10.58 9.90 -1.72
CA TYR A 261 9.92 8.64 -1.42
C TYR A 261 8.91 8.79 -0.27
N ASP A 262 9.27 9.55 0.78
CA ASP A 262 8.47 9.74 1.98
C ASP A 262 7.56 10.96 1.88
N PHE A 263 6.26 10.75 2.06
CA PHE A 263 5.21 11.77 2.05
C PHE A 263 4.77 12.12 3.49
N PRO A 264 4.49 13.40 3.78
CA PRO A 264 4.12 13.83 5.12
C PRO A 264 2.69 13.44 5.48
N ALA A 265 2.44 13.20 6.77
CA ALA A 265 1.10 13.00 7.31
C ALA A 265 0.32 14.30 7.54
N TRP A 266 0.96 15.44 7.47
CA TRP A 266 0.37 16.78 7.54
C TRP A 266 0.84 17.59 6.34
N SER A 267 -0.09 18.09 5.54
CA SER A 267 0.21 18.80 4.28
C SER A 267 1.11 20.03 4.46
N GLY A 268 1.07 20.66 5.63
CA GLY A 268 1.91 21.82 5.93
C GLY A 268 3.38 21.54 6.27
N LEU A 269 3.75 20.25 6.45
CA LEU A 269 5.12 19.88 6.86
C LEU A 269 6.17 20.01 5.76
N VAL A 270 5.77 19.85 4.50
CA VAL A 270 6.67 19.88 3.34
C VAL A 270 6.11 20.84 2.29
N PRO A 271 6.24 22.17 2.50
CA PRO A 271 5.65 23.17 1.61
C PRO A 271 6.17 23.11 0.16
N ASN A 272 7.36 22.56 -0.03
CA ASN A 272 8.01 22.44 -1.33
C ASN A 272 7.71 21.13 -2.04
N LEU A 273 6.93 20.21 -1.48
CA LEU A 273 6.72 18.87 -2.04
C LEU A 273 6.20 18.92 -3.47
N ASP A 274 5.12 19.65 -3.71
CA ASP A 274 4.55 19.76 -5.06
C ASP A 274 5.53 20.37 -6.08
N ALA A 275 6.30 21.36 -5.67
CA ALA A 275 7.32 21.96 -6.52
C ALA A 275 8.44 20.97 -6.86
N TRP A 276 8.87 20.14 -5.90
CA TRP A 276 9.86 19.10 -6.13
C TRP A 276 9.32 17.95 -6.98
N LEU A 277 8.04 17.61 -6.87
CA LEU A 277 7.42 16.59 -7.71
C LEU A 277 7.23 17.06 -9.16
N GLN A 278 7.06 18.37 -9.38
CA GLN A 278 6.94 18.98 -10.70
C GLN A 278 8.30 19.31 -11.34
N ASP A 279 9.36 19.44 -10.54
CA ASP A 279 10.72 19.69 -11.01
C ASP A 279 11.70 18.96 -10.08
N ASP A 280 11.86 17.66 -10.30
CA ASP A 280 12.59 16.75 -9.43
C ASP A 280 14.07 17.13 -9.30
N PRO A 281 14.52 17.53 -8.09
CA PRO A 281 15.92 17.90 -7.85
C PRO A 281 16.90 16.74 -7.91
N PHE A 282 16.43 15.51 -8.06
CA PHE A 282 17.24 14.29 -8.08
C PHE A 282 17.45 13.72 -9.48
N GLY A 283 17.21 14.53 -10.52
CA GLY A 283 17.63 14.23 -11.88
C GLY A 283 16.69 13.35 -12.66
N SER A 284 15.38 13.43 -12.40
CA SER A 284 14.38 12.84 -13.28
C SER A 284 14.45 13.43 -14.69
N ASN A 285 14.21 12.59 -15.70
CA ASN A 285 14.15 12.97 -17.09
C ASN A 285 12.87 12.41 -17.77
N PRO A 286 11.87 13.27 -18.11
CA PRO A 286 11.82 14.71 -17.84
C PRO A 286 11.74 15.04 -16.34
N SER A 287 12.03 16.28 -15.95
CA SER A 287 12.09 16.66 -14.53
C SER A 287 10.74 16.60 -13.80
N ASP A 288 9.62 16.67 -14.54
CA ASP A 288 8.24 16.60 -14.06
C ASP A 288 7.68 15.15 -14.00
N LYS A 289 8.52 14.14 -14.22
CA LYS A 289 8.12 12.72 -14.27
C LYS A 289 7.32 12.26 -13.04
N LEU A 290 7.57 12.85 -11.88
CA LEU A 290 6.87 12.54 -10.63
C LEU A 290 5.62 13.40 -10.37
N SER A 291 5.23 14.25 -11.30
CA SER A 291 4.10 15.19 -11.11
C SER A 291 2.76 14.50 -10.81
N VAL A 292 2.56 13.24 -11.24
CA VAL A 292 1.39 12.42 -10.92
C VAL A 292 1.20 12.23 -9.41
N LEU A 293 2.28 12.25 -8.64
CA LEU A 293 2.24 12.07 -7.19
C LEU A 293 1.74 13.30 -6.42
N THR A 294 1.60 14.46 -7.07
CA THR A 294 0.98 15.64 -6.44
C THR A 294 -0.48 15.42 -6.07
N THR A 295 -1.14 14.44 -6.69
CA THR A 295 -2.54 14.04 -6.42
C THR A 295 -2.64 12.74 -5.61
N ALA A 296 -1.54 12.25 -5.02
CA ALA A 296 -1.52 10.95 -4.36
C ALA A 296 -2.56 10.80 -3.25
N THR A 297 -2.91 11.88 -2.56
CA THR A 297 -3.96 11.88 -1.52
C THR A 297 -5.38 11.69 -2.07
N ASP A 298 -5.59 11.87 -3.36
CA ASP A 298 -6.91 11.73 -3.99
C ASP A 298 -7.23 10.27 -4.34
N TRP A 299 -6.20 9.47 -4.56
CA TRP A 299 -6.33 8.09 -5.02
C TRP A 299 -5.67 7.03 -4.13
N ALA A 300 -4.94 7.43 -3.07
CA ALA A 300 -4.37 6.48 -2.12
C ALA A 300 -5.20 6.39 -0.83
N THR A 301 -5.33 5.19 -0.27
CA THR A 301 -6.07 4.95 0.97
C THR A 301 -5.39 3.93 1.88
N ASN A 302 -5.89 3.81 3.12
CA ASN A 302 -5.38 2.86 4.12
C ASN A 302 -5.78 1.41 3.79
N ILE A 303 -5.01 0.44 4.28
CA ILE A 303 -5.23 -1.00 4.00
C ILE A 303 -6.55 -1.57 4.50
N GLY A 304 -7.27 -0.88 5.37
CA GLY A 304 -8.58 -1.25 5.90
C GLY A 304 -9.76 -0.60 5.20
N HIS A 305 -9.52 0.19 4.12
CA HIS A 305 -10.58 0.91 3.41
C HIS A 305 -11.81 0.06 3.11
N PRO A 306 -13.04 0.63 3.25
CA PRO A 306 -13.37 1.99 3.70
C PRO A 306 -13.28 2.21 5.22
N GLY A 307 -13.18 1.16 6.01
CA GLY A 307 -12.97 1.22 7.45
C GLY A 307 -11.54 1.54 7.87
N PRO A 308 -11.25 1.53 9.18
CA PRO A 308 -9.90 1.75 9.72
C PRO A 308 -9.00 0.53 9.54
N SER A 309 -7.68 0.73 9.68
CA SER A 309 -6.72 -0.37 9.80
C SER A 309 -6.76 -0.93 11.24
N ASN A 310 -7.86 -1.58 11.60
CA ASN A 310 -8.06 -2.17 12.92
C ASN A 310 -7.23 -3.44 13.16
N THR A 311 -7.38 -4.04 14.34
CA THR A 311 -6.62 -5.23 14.75
C THR A 311 -6.85 -6.44 13.85
N ALA A 312 -8.07 -6.64 13.34
CA ALA A 312 -8.40 -7.73 12.41
C ALA A 312 -7.75 -7.49 11.04
N ILE A 313 -7.83 -6.28 10.51
CA ILE A 313 -7.17 -5.92 9.25
C ILE A 313 -5.64 -6.07 9.36
N GLY A 314 -5.05 -5.65 10.48
CA GLY A 314 -3.61 -5.83 10.73
C GLY A 314 -3.19 -7.31 10.77
N GLU A 315 -4.01 -8.19 11.35
CA GLU A 315 -3.75 -9.63 11.34
C GLU A 315 -3.92 -10.24 9.94
N ILE A 316 -5.01 -9.92 9.22
CA ILE A 316 -5.26 -10.38 7.84
C ILE A 316 -4.16 -9.91 6.88
N PHE A 317 -3.61 -8.71 7.12
CA PHE A 317 -2.47 -8.21 6.34
C PHE A 317 -1.21 -9.05 6.54
N GLY A 318 -0.99 -9.54 7.75
CA GLY A 318 0.12 -10.46 8.09
C GLY A 318 -0.12 -11.91 7.64
N LEU A 319 -1.39 -12.29 7.43
CA LEU A 319 -1.78 -13.54 6.81
C LEU A 319 -1.83 -13.34 5.28
N PRO A 320 -1.48 -14.32 4.47
CA PRO A 320 -1.56 -14.19 3.00
C PRO A 320 -2.99 -14.38 2.45
N THR A 321 -4.03 -14.00 3.19
CA THR A 321 -5.45 -14.24 2.85
C THR A 321 -5.81 -13.70 1.47
N ILE A 322 -5.50 -12.41 1.21
CA ILE A 322 -5.84 -11.77 -0.07
C ILE A 322 -4.98 -12.27 -1.22
N PRO A 323 -3.63 -12.32 -1.13
CA PRO A 323 -2.84 -12.92 -2.19
C PRO A 323 -3.19 -14.38 -2.50
N ASN A 324 -3.48 -15.20 -1.48
CA ASN A 324 -3.86 -16.59 -1.67
C ASN A 324 -5.22 -16.73 -2.37
N MET A 325 -6.18 -15.87 -2.06
CA MET A 325 -7.47 -15.84 -2.75
C MET A 325 -7.29 -15.68 -4.27
N PHE A 326 -6.50 -14.69 -4.68
CA PHE A 326 -6.20 -14.46 -6.09
C PHE A 326 -5.37 -15.58 -6.70
N ALA A 327 -4.29 -16.02 -6.04
CA ALA A 327 -3.38 -17.06 -6.55
C ALA A 327 -4.08 -18.39 -6.81
N ARG A 328 -4.97 -18.81 -5.92
CA ARG A 328 -5.69 -20.10 -6.08
C ARG A 328 -6.63 -20.10 -7.27
N ALA A 329 -7.35 -18.99 -7.51
CA ALA A 329 -8.18 -18.85 -8.69
C ALA A 329 -7.34 -18.76 -9.96
N ALA A 330 -6.28 -17.96 -9.98
CA ALA A 330 -5.38 -17.80 -11.12
C ALA A 330 -4.70 -19.12 -11.53
N ARG A 331 -4.36 -19.98 -10.56
CA ARG A 331 -3.81 -21.32 -10.82
C ARG A 331 -4.86 -22.38 -11.20
N GLY A 332 -6.15 -22.05 -11.15
CA GLY A 332 -7.24 -23.01 -11.35
C GLY A 332 -7.37 -24.05 -10.23
N GLU A 333 -6.83 -23.77 -9.03
CA GLU A 333 -6.94 -24.63 -7.84
C GLU A 333 -8.31 -24.53 -7.15
N ALA A 334 -9.02 -23.44 -7.40
CA ALA A 334 -10.38 -23.16 -6.91
C ALA A 334 -11.13 -22.31 -7.94
N THR A 335 -12.46 -22.37 -7.94
CA THR A 335 -13.24 -21.36 -8.65
C THR A 335 -13.13 -20.01 -7.94
N PRO A 336 -13.39 -18.88 -8.61
CA PRO A 336 -13.42 -17.57 -7.95
C PRO A 336 -14.33 -17.56 -6.71
N GLU A 337 -15.52 -18.13 -6.79
CA GLU A 337 -16.47 -18.22 -5.69
C GLU A 337 -15.93 -19.05 -4.51
N GLU A 338 -15.26 -20.18 -4.80
CA GLU A 338 -14.65 -21.02 -3.77
C GLU A 338 -13.50 -20.32 -3.07
N ALA A 339 -12.64 -19.61 -3.84
CA ALA A 339 -11.51 -18.84 -3.31
C ALA A 339 -12.01 -17.68 -2.42
N VAL A 340 -13.04 -16.94 -2.88
CA VAL A 340 -13.68 -15.86 -2.10
C VAL A 340 -14.33 -16.40 -0.84
N ALA A 341 -15.08 -17.51 -0.92
CA ALA A 341 -15.74 -18.09 0.24
C ALA A 341 -14.74 -18.57 1.31
N GLU A 342 -13.57 -19.06 0.91
CA GLU A 342 -12.52 -19.47 1.85
C GLU A 342 -11.85 -18.26 2.53
N ALA A 343 -11.46 -17.26 1.74
CA ALA A 343 -10.89 -16.02 2.26
C ALA A 343 -11.86 -15.29 3.21
N THR A 344 -13.17 -15.32 2.89
CA THR A 344 -14.20 -14.74 3.75
C THR A 344 -14.28 -15.44 5.10
N ARG A 345 -14.29 -16.79 5.13
CA ARG A 345 -14.30 -17.53 6.40
C ARG A 345 -13.08 -17.20 7.26
N GLU A 346 -11.90 -17.13 6.65
CA GLU A 346 -10.68 -16.74 7.38
C GLU A 346 -10.81 -15.31 7.94
N ALA A 347 -11.33 -14.38 7.16
CA ALA A 347 -11.58 -13.01 7.62
C ALA A 347 -12.61 -12.96 8.77
N GLU A 348 -13.73 -13.69 8.64
CA GLU A 348 -14.77 -13.77 9.68
C GLU A 348 -14.21 -14.32 11.00
N ASP A 349 -13.39 -15.38 10.96
CA ASP A 349 -12.75 -15.96 12.13
C ASP A 349 -11.80 -14.97 12.82
N VAL A 350 -11.00 -14.24 12.04
CA VAL A 350 -10.11 -13.19 12.57
C VAL A 350 -10.90 -12.04 13.17
N PHE A 351 -11.95 -11.56 12.50
CA PHE A 351 -12.80 -10.48 13.02
C PHE A 351 -13.53 -10.90 14.29
N ALA A 352 -14.12 -12.11 14.33
CA ALA A 352 -14.78 -12.64 15.52
C ALA A 352 -13.83 -12.69 16.73
N LYS A 353 -12.60 -13.19 16.54
CA LYS A 353 -11.56 -13.24 17.58
C LYS A 353 -11.28 -11.86 18.20
N TRP A 354 -11.20 -10.81 17.38
CA TRP A 354 -10.88 -9.46 17.87
C TRP A 354 -12.10 -8.70 18.39
N ARG A 355 -13.32 -9.00 17.91
CA ARG A 355 -14.57 -8.53 18.48
C ARG A 355 -14.80 -9.06 19.89
N ASP A 356 -14.51 -10.33 20.11
CA ASP A 356 -14.59 -10.96 21.45
C ASP A 356 -13.67 -10.26 22.47
N GLN A 357 -12.62 -9.59 22.00
CA GLN A 357 -11.71 -8.79 22.82
C GLN A 357 -12.09 -7.31 22.90
N GLY A 358 -13.14 -6.86 22.21
CA GLY A 358 -13.58 -5.48 22.18
C GLY A 358 -12.66 -4.52 21.37
N LEU A 359 -11.85 -5.07 20.45
CA LEU A 359 -10.86 -4.31 19.66
C LEU A 359 -11.32 -4.02 18.23
N VAL A 360 -12.44 -4.57 17.79
CA VAL A 360 -13.04 -4.39 16.47
C VAL A 360 -14.53 -4.21 16.63
N GLY A 361 -15.10 -3.26 15.92
CA GLY A 361 -16.52 -2.99 15.88
C GLY A 361 -17.29 -3.94 14.95
N GLY A 362 -18.54 -3.57 14.64
CA GLY A 362 -19.44 -4.39 13.84
C GLY A 362 -20.06 -5.55 14.60
N GLY A 363 -20.83 -6.42 13.91
CA GLY A 363 -21.49 -7.59 14.54
C GLY A 363 -22.62 -8.14 13.72
#